data_f9e8fe9671e1f5d10f730e84b5614d91
#
_entry.id   f9e8fe9671e1f5d10f730e84b5614d91
#
_cell.length_a   1.000
_cell.length_b   1.000
_cell.length_c   1.000
_cell.angle_alpha   90.00
_cell.angle_beta   90.00
_cell.angle_gamma   90.00
#
_symmetry.space_group_name_H-M   'P 1'
#
loop_
_entity.id
_entity.type
_entity.pdbx_description
1 polymer ?
#
loop_
_entity_poly.entity_id
_entity_poly.type
_entity_poly.pdbx_seq_one_letter_code
_entity_poly.pdbx_strand_id
1 'polypeptide(L)'
;MIKRDSVYEQWQSAAQSGELDYHVFRKEQPDEQLEKLNRALFEGFGFSQKDLVGKTVVDIGAGSHLRTRFFQGAKIVAVEPLAEEYLDKITWCELNAADVVYPLTGEERINDLDGTADLVVCINVLDHTYNPAAIVENVEKYLREDGQFLLSVDLHGETLDGMHPVELTDTSLADMLIEQGFTIDQGYRYLSHRRSYGHGDALTFIAHKRRPGE
;
A
#
# COMPACT_ATOMS: atom_id res chain seq x y z
N MET A 1 26.41 -8.28 -0.90
CA MET A 1 25.28 -9.01 -0.30
C MET A 1 25.03 -8.35 1.07
N ILE A 2 24.12 -7.37 1.15
CA ILE A 2 23.71 -6.76 2.42
C ILE A 2 22.98 -7.86 3.19
N LYS A 3 23.36 -8.13 4.43
CA LYS A 3 22.71 -9.16 5.24
C LYS A 3 21.26 -8.72 5.49
N ARG A 4 20.29 -9.63 5.36
CA ARG A 4 18.87 -9.40 5.68
C ARG A 4 18.67 -8.72 7.03
N ASP A 5 19.47 -9.11 8.02
CA ASP A 5 19.44 -8.53 9.37
C ASP A 5 19.71 -7.02 9.38
N SER A 6 20.61 -6.52 8.52
CA SER A 6 20.93 -5.08 8.47
C SER A 6 19.83 -4.23 7.83
N VAL A 7 19.08 -4.78 6.86
CA VAL A 7 17.95 -4.07 6.22
C VAL A 7 16.77 -3.98 7.21
N TYR A 8 16.49 -5.05 7.93
CA TYR A 8 15.46 -5.06 8.97
C TYR A 8 15.78 -4.07 10.11
N GLU A 9 17.02 -4.07 10.60
CA GLU A 9 17.47 -3.13 11.64
C GLU A 9 17.35 -1.67 11.17
N GLN A 10 17.72 -1.39 9.93
CA GLN A 10 17.57 -0.06 9.33
C GLN A 10 16.09 0.34 9.21
N TRP A 11 15.25 -0.57 8.72
CA TRP A 11 13.82 -0.36 8.62
C TRP A 11 13.20 -0.04 9.99
N GLN A 12 13.49 -0.86 11.00
CA GLN A 12 12.94 -0.68 12.33
C GLN A 12 13.39 0.64 13.00
N SER A 13 14.66 1.02 12.82
CA SER A 13 15.23 2.18 13.51
C SER A 13 15.02 3.50 12.78
N ALA A 14 14.93 3.50 11.47
CA ALA A 14 14.84 4.72 10.66
C ALA A 14 13.52 4.85 9.90
N ALA A 15 13.09 3.83 9.13
CA ALA A 15 11.88 3.95 8.32
C ALA A 15 10.63 4.09 9.20
N GLN A 16 10.45 3.20 10.18
CA GLN A 16 9.28 3.26 11.07
C GLN A 16 9.25 4.54 11.92
N SER A 17 10.41 4.97 12.43
CA SER A 17 10.49 6.22 13.21
C SER A 17 10.20 7.44 12.32
N GLY A 18 10.74 7.48 11.12
CA GLY A 18 10.51 8.55 10.16
C GLY A 18 9.05 8.66 9.71
N GLU A 19 8.39 7.52 9.43
CA GLU A 19 6.97 7.48 9.10
C GLU A 19 6.10 7.99 10.25
N LEU A 20 6.38 7.54 11.48
CA LEU A 20 5.67 8.02 12.66
C LEU A 20 5.81 9.54 12.81
N ASP A 21 7.04 10.05 12.74
CA ASP A 21 7.32 11.49 12.84
C ASP A 21 6.61 12.28 11.74
N TYR A 22 6.65 11.80 10.50
CA TYR A 22 5.96 12.43 9.38
C TYR A 22 4.46 12.57 9.63
N HIS A 23 3.80 11.50 10.09
CA HIS A 23 2.36 11.51 10.35
C HIS A 23 1.98 12.34 11.58
N VAL A 24 2.78 12.29 12.66
CA VAL A 24 2.54 13.08 13.89
C VAL A 24 2.70 14.57 13.64
N PHE A 25 3.69 14.99 12.85
CA PHE A 25 3.93 16.41 12.55
C PHE A 25 3.09 16.95 11.39
N ARG A 26 2.40 16.07 10.68
CA ARG A 26 1.53 16.47 9.60
C ARG A 26 0.33 17.25 10.14
N LYS A 27 0.06 18.40 9.53
CA LYS A 27 -1.13 19.18 9.87
C LYS A 27 -2.37 18.42 9.47
N GLU A 28 -3.39 18.46 10.31
CA GLU A 28 -4.73 18.00 9.98
C GLU A 28 -5.17 18.63 8.66
N GLN A 29 -5.64 17.79 7.75
CA GLN A 29 -6.24 18.25 6.51
C GLN A 29 -7.77 18.22 6.67
N PRO A 30 -8.48 19.25 6.19
CA PRO A 30 -9.94 19.21 6.19
C PRO A 30 -10.45 17.97 5.45
N ASP A 31 -11.49 17.31 5.99
CA ASP A 31 -12.08 16.09 5.42
C ASP A 31 -12.41 16.22 3.94
N GLU A 32 -12.97 17.38 3.53
CA GLU A 32 -13.30 17.66 2.14
C GLU A 32 -12.06 17.62 1.21
N GLN A 33 -10.91 18.09 1.70
CA GLN A 33 -9.68 18.09 0.91
C GLN A 33 -9.12 16.67 0.77
N LEU A 34 -9.14 15.88 1.84
CA LEU A 34 -8.73 14.47 1.81
C LEU A 34 -9.63 13.64 0.93
N GLU A 35 -10.94 13.81 1.06
CA GLU A 35 -11.91 13.13 0.20
C GLU A 35 -11.67 13.45 -1.27
N LYS A 36 -11.42 14.73 -1.60
CA LYS A 36 -11.11 15.15 -2.97
C LYS A 36 -9.82 14.53 -3.50
N LEU A 37 -8.76 14.44 -2.67
CA LEU A 37 -7.49 13.81 -3.05
C LEU A 37 -7.66 12.31 -3.26
N ASN A 38 -8.33 11.60 -2.36
CA ASN A 38 -8.59 10.17 -2.47
C ASN A 38 -9.47 9.87 -3.69
N ARG A 39 -10.49 10.68 -3.94
CA ARG A 39 -11.32 10.58 -5.13
C ARG A 39 -10.48 10.73 -6.40
N ALA A 40 -9.68 11.78 -6.50
CA ALA A 40 -8.84 12.03 -7.68
C ALA A 40 -7.81 10.89 -7.91
N LEU A 41 -7.32 10.28 -6.83
CA LEU A 41 -6.41 9.13 -6.90
C LEU A 41 -7.11 7.91 -7.49
N PHE A 42 -8.17 7.42 -6.85
CA PHE A 42 -8.83 6.19 -7.26
C PHE A 42 -9.59 6.33 -8.60
N GLU A 43 -10.26 7.45 -8.83
CA GLU A 43 -10.90 7.73 -10.14
C GLU A 43 -9.86 7.83 -11.26
N GLY A 44 -8.65 8.36 -10.95
CA GLY A 44 -7.52 8.37 -11.89
C GLY A 44 -7.05 6.99 -12.29
N PHE A 45 -7.25 5.99 -11.44
CA PHE A 45 -6.97 4.57 -11.72
C PHE A 45 -8.20 3.81 -12.26
N GLY A 46 -9.30 4.50 -12.51
CA GLY A 46 -10.51 3.92 -13.11
C GLY A 46 -11.50 3.34 -12.11
N PHE A 47 -11.31 3.54 -10.79
CA PHE A 47 -12.27 3.09 -9.78
C PHE A 47 -13.34 4.14 -9.50
N SER A 48 -14.55 3.71 -9.22
CA SER A 48 -15.61 4.53 -8.64
C SER A 48 -15.86 4.16 -7.18
N GLN A 49 -16.47 5.09 -6.42
CA GLN A 49 -16.77 4.87 -5.00
C GLN A 49 -17.64 3.64 -4.72
N LYS A 50 -18.42 3.20 -5.70
CA LYS A 50 -19.43 2.12 -5.55
C LYS A 50 -19.01 0.78 -6.17
N ASP A 51 -17.83 0.69 -6.78
CA ASP A 51 -17.39 -0.53 -7.46
C ASP A 51 -17.23 -1.72 -6.52
N LEU A 52 -16.97 -1.43 -5.23
CA LEU A 52 -16.67 -2.43 -4.21
C LEU A 52 -17.73 -2.54 -3.11
N VAL A 53 -18.96 -2.11 -3.37
CA VAL A 53 -20.08 -2.26 -2.41
C VAL A 53 -20.27 -3.74 -2.05
N GLY A 54 -20.22 -4.06 -0.75
CA GLY A 54 -20.34 -5.42 -0.22
C GLY A 54 -19.14 -6.33 -0.45
N LYS A 55 -18.05 -5.79 -0.97
CA LYS A 55 -16.78 -6.49 -1.21
C LYS A 55 -15.75 -6.15 -0.14
N THR A 56 -14.65 -6.92 -0.11
CA THR A 56 -13.55 -6.71 0.84
C THR A 56 -12.37 -6.01 0.18
N VAL A 57 -11.92 -4.92 0.78
CA VAL A 57 -10.71 -4.18 0.41
C VAL A 57 -9.70 -4.35 1.54
N VAL A 58 -8.50 -4.81 1.21
CA VAL A 58 -7.36 -4.87 2.13
C VAL A 58 -6.40 -3.74 1.78
N ASP A 59 -6.06 -2.90 2.75
CA ASP A 59 -5.15 -1.76 2.62
C ASP A 59 -3.85 -2.07 3.35
N ILE A 60 -2.79 -2.37 2.59
CA ILE A 60 -1.45 -2.66 3.13
C ILE A 60 -0.68 -1.35 3.28
N GLY A 61 -0.21 -1.06 4.50
CA GLY A 61 0.38 0.22 4.84
C GLY A 61 -0.64 1.34 4.76
N ALA A 62 -1.78 1.16 5.44
CA ALA A 62 -2.93 2.06 5.35
C ALA A 62 -2.62 3.51 5.78
N GLY A 63 -1.57 3.68 6.60
CA GLY A 63 -1.21 4.97 7.17
C GLY A 63 -2.30 5.55 8.05
N SER A 64 -2.14 6.81 8.48
CA SER A 64 -3.12 7.48 9.33
C SER A 64 -4.39 7.95 8.59
N HIS A 65 -4.36 7.99 7.24
CA HIS A 65 -5.43 8.59 6.43
C HIS A 65 -6.46 7.62 5.87
N LEU A 66 -6.23 6.33 5.96
CA LEU A 66 -7.12 5.28 5.43
C LEU A 66 -7.73 5.66 4.06
N ARG A 67 -6.90 5.81 3.02
CA ARG A 67 -7.33 6.26 1.68
C ARG A 67 -8.47 5.42 1.11
N THR A 68 -8.52 4.15 1.47
CA THR A 68 -9.54 3.19 1.03
C THR A 68 -10.95 3.46 1.54
N ARG A 69 -11.16 4.42 2.48
CA ARG A 69 -12.49 4.99 2.80
C ARG A 69 -13.23 5.51 1.55
N PHE A 70 -12.52 5.78 0.48
CA PHE A 70 -13.10 6.11 -0.81
C PHE A 70 -14.16 5.09 -1.26
N PHE A 71 -13.97 3.80 -0.99
CA PHE A 71 -14.86 2.72 -1.41
C PHE A 71 -16.06 2.59 -0.47
N GLN A 72 -17.15 3.28 -0.81
CA GLN A 72 -18.38 3.30 -0.02
C GLN A 72 -19.04 1.93 0.03
N GLY A 73 -19.36 1.46 1.25
CA GLY A 73 -20.03 0.19 1.47
C GLY A 73 -19.15 -1.05 1.22
N ALA A 74 -17.85 -0.88 1.04
CA ALA A 74 -16.88 -1.96 1.11
C ALA A 74 -16.57 -2.30 2.57
N LYS A 75 -16.19 -3.55 2.87
CA LYS A 75 -15.52 -3.92 4.11
C LYS A 75 -14.04 -3.56 3.98
N ILE A 76 -13.56 -2.65 4.81
CA ILE A 76 -12.16 -2.20 4.80
C ILE A 76 -11.37 -2.92 5.89
N VAL A 77 -10.28 -3.55 5.48
CA VAL A 77 -9.30 -4.18 6.38
C VAL A 77 -7.97 -3.45 6.23
N ALA A 78 -7.53 -2.77 7.26
CA ALA A 78 -6.25 -2.07 7.30
C ALA A 78 -5.15 -2.95 7.91
N VAL A 79 -3.99 -3.00 7.26
CA VAL A 79 -2.76 -3.61 7.79
C VAL A 79 -1.73 -2.49 7.91
N GLU A 80 -1.37 -2.14 9.14
CA GLU A 80 -0.53 -0.96 9.43
C GLU A 80 0.29 -1.20 10.69
N PRO A 81 1.63 -1.32 10.59
CA PRO A 81 2.48 -1.63 11.75
C PRO A 81 2.45 -0.55 12.83
N LEU A 82 2.21 0.71 12.47
CA LEU A 82 2.15 1.84 13.38
C LEU A 82 0.72 2.20 13.80
N ALA A 83 -0.25 1.29 13.61
CA ALA A 83 -1.66 1.58 13.85
C ALA A 83 -1.93 2.04 15.29
N GLU A 84 -1.32 1.38 16.28
CA GLU A 84 -1.51 1.73 17.69
C GLU A 84 -0.95 3.11 18.00
N GLU A 85 0.25 3.44 17.50
CA GLU A 85 0.88 4.74 17.66
C GLU A 85 0.10 5.85 16.95
N TYR A 86 -0.42 5.58 15.76
CA TYR A 86 -1.24 6.56 15.03
C TYR A 86 -2.54 6.85 15.77
N LEU A 87 -3.22 5.82 16.27
CA LEU A 87 -4.46 5.97 17.02
C LEU A 87 -4.26 6.68 18.37
N ASP A 88 -3.10 6.51 19.01
CA ASP A 88 -2.76 7.18 20.27
C ASP A 88 -2.32 8.63 20.08
N LYS A 89 -1.50 8.91 19.07
CA LYS A 89 -0.80 10.20 18.93
C LYS A 89 -1.43 11.17 17.95
N ILE A 90 -2.28 10.69 17.03
CA ILE A 90 -2.83 11.49 15.93
C ILE A 90 -4.34 11.65 16.11
N THR A 91 -4.75 12.83 16.52
CA THR A 91 -6.16 13.14 16.84
C THR A 91 -7.12 13.02 15.65
N TRP A 92 -6.59 13.18 14.43
CA TRP A 92 -7.34 13.08 13.19
C TRP A 92 -7.14 11.73 12.46
N CYS A 93 -6.54 10.74 13.12
CA CYS A 93 -6.32 9.42 12.53
C CYS A 93 -7.65 8.77 12.09
N GLU A 94 -7.69 8.32 10.85
CA GLU A 94 -8.87 7.75 10.22
C GLU A 94 -8.93 6.22 10.26
N LEU A 95 -7.91 5.55 10.83
CA LEU A 95 -7.86 4.09 10.94
C LEU A 95 -9.08 3.51 11.70
N ASN A 96 -9.69 4.29 12.60
CA ASN A 96 -10.95 3.91 13.27
C ASN A 96 -12.13 3.71 12.31
N ALA A 97 -12.04 4.17 11.07
CA ALA A 97 -13.06 3.97 10.05
C ALA A 97 -12.92 2.64 9.30
N ALA A 98 -11.84 1.88 9.52
CA ALA A 98 -11.71 0.52 9.01
C ALA A 98 -12.58 -0.45 9.82
N ASP A 99 -13.12 -1.48 9.17
CA ASP A 99 -13.88 -2.54 9.85
C ASP A 99 -12.96 -3.43 10.69
N VAL A 100 -11.71 -3.61 10.25
CA VAL A 100 -10.68 -4.38 10.96
C VAL A 100 -9.33 -3.68 10.78
N VAL A 101 -8.55 -3.60 11.86
CA VAL A 101 -7.17 -3.10 11.83
C VAL A 101 -6.26 -4.18 12.39
N TYR A 102 -5.23 -4.55 11.61
CA TYR A 102 -4.14 -5.42 12.03
C TYR A 102 -2.89 -4.57 12.26
N PRO A 103 -2.39 -4.44 13.51
CA PRO A 103 -1.14 -3.72 13.82
C PRO A 103 0.08 -4.62 13.48
N LEU A 104 0.19 -4.98 12.21
CA LEU A 104 1.20 -5.91 11.68
C LEU A 104 1.87 -5.30 10.44
N THR A 105 3.08 -5.77 10.15
CA THR A 105 3.75 -5.41 8.91
C THR A 105 3.12 -6.12 7.72
N GLY A 106 3.25 -5.56 6.52
CA GLY A 106 2.76 -6.22 5.31
C GLY A 106 3.48 -7.54 5.00
N GLU A 107 4.70 -7.72 5.53
CA GLU A 107 5.51 -8.95 5.43
C GLU A 107 4.97 -10.10 6.28
N GLU A 108 4.25 -9.79 7.36
CA GLU A 108 3.63 -10.78 8.23
C GLU A 108 2.33 -11.29 7.62
N ARG A 109 2.25 -12.61 7.39
CA ARG A 109 1.06 -13.19 6.80
C ARG A 109 -0.09 -13.28 7.78
N ILE A 110 -1.26 -12.82 7.36
CA ILE A 110 -2.51 -12.89 8.09
C ILE A 110 -3.39 -13.95 7.42
N ASN A 111 -3.37 -15.17 7.97
CA ASN A 111 -4.07 -16.33 7.37
C ASN A 111 -5.58 -16.10 7.20
N ASP A 112 -6.20 -15.29 8.05
CA ASP A 112 -7.63 -14.98 7.98
C ASP A 112 -8.02 -14.16 6.74
N LEU A 113 -7.04 -13.59 6.04
CA LEU A 113 -7.25 -12.83 4.81
C LEU A 113 -7.14 -13.67 3.54
N ASP A 114 -6.67 -14.93 3.64
CA ASP A 114 -6.46 -15.79 2.46
C ASP A 114 -7.75 -15.95 1.64
N GLY A 115 -7.67 -15.58 0.36
CA GLY A 115 -8.75 -15.71 -0.60
C GLY A 115 -9.99 -14.84 -0.29
N THR A 116 -9.86 -13.80 0.53
CA THR A 116 -11.00 -12.97 0.94
C THR A 116 -11.08 -11.63 0.23
N ALA A 117 -9.95 -11.09 -0.25
CA ALA A 117 -9.89 -9.74 -0.80
C ALA A 117 -10.37 -9.67 -2.26
N ASP A 118 -11.29 -8.77 -2.53
CA ASP A 118 -11.69 -8.38 -3.89
C ASP A 118 -10.70 -7.36 -4.48
N LEU A 119 -10.14 -6.50 -3.62
CA LEU A 119 -9.07 -5.57 -3.96
C LEU A 119 -8.06 -5.54 -2.82
N VAL A 120 -6.77 -5.62 -3.14
CA VAL A 120 -5.69 -5.23 -2.24
C VAL A 120 -5.09 -3.93 -2.77
N VAL A 121 -4.91 -2.97 -1.88
CA VAL A 121 -4.29 -1.67 -2.14
C VAL A 121 -2.97 -1.62 -1.38
N CYS A 122 -1.90 -1.19 -2.05
CA CYS A 122 -0.58 -0.95 -1.44
C CYS A 122 0.00 0.31 -2.10
N ILE A 123 -0.04 1.45 -1.38
CA ILE A 123 0.30 2.75 -1.94
C ILE A 123 1.36 3.42 -1.08
N ASN A 124 2.54 3.65 -1.67
CA ASN A 124 3.71 4.26 -1.02
C ASN A 124 4.17 3.45 0.20
N VAL A 125 4.40 2.16 -0.02
CA VAL A 125 4.76 1.21 1.06
C VAL A 125 5.98 0.38 0.71
N LEU A 126 6.05 -0.20 -0.50
CA LEU A 126 7.10 -1.17 -0.82
C LEU A 126 8.51 -0.59 -0.76
N ASP A 127 8.68 0.69 -1.00
CA ASP A 127 9.95 1.43 -0.88
C ASP A 127 10.36 1.67 0.58
N HIS A 128 9.40 1.64 1.51
CA HIS A 128 9.61 1.80 2.95
C HIS A 128 9.70 0.48 3.72
N THR A 129 9.79 -0.67 3.04
CA THR A 129 9.75 -2.01 3.66
C THR A 129 11.11 -2.70 3.64
N TYR A 130 11.28 -3.73 4.44
CA TYR A 130 12.51 -4.51 4.47
C TYR A 130 12.49 -5.74 3.55
N ASN A 131 11.30 -6.17 3.11
CA ASN A 131 11.12 -7.33 2.24
C ASN A 131 9.87 -7.19 1.34
N PRO A 132 9.92 -6.34 0.30
CA PRO A 132 8.77 -6.11 -0.58
C PRO A 132 8.24 -7.38 -1.26
N ALA A 133 9.09 -8.36 -1.54
CA ALA A 133 8.66 -9.63 -2.14
C ALA A 133 7.73 -10.43 -1.23
N ALA A 134 7.97 -10.41 0.10
CA ALA A 134 7.07 -11.07 1.06
C ALA A 134 5.69 -10.41 1.10
N ILE A 135 5.64 -9.09 0.96
CA ILE A 135 4.37 -8.37 0.86
C ILE A 135 3.60 -8.80 -0.39
N VAL A 136 4.25 -8.82 -1.55
CA VAL A 136 3.61 -9.23 -2.82
C VAL A 136 3.16 -10.68 -2.77
N GLU A 137 3.93 -11.58 -2.13
CA GLU A 137 3.52 -12.96 -1.88
C GLU A 137 2.26 -13.04 -1.00
N ASN A 138 2.19 -12.25 0.08
CA ASN A 138 1.02 -12.20 0.95
C ASN A 138 -0.20 -11.66 0.20
N VAL A 139 -0.03 -10.60 -0.61
CA VAL A 139 -1.10 -10.06 -1.45
C VAL A 139 -1.67 -11.11 -2.38
N GLU A 140 -0.82 -11.93 -3.00
CA GLU A 140 -1.27 -13.05 -3.85
C GLU A 140 -2.17 -14.01 -3.06
N LYS A 141 -1.82 -14.33 -1.81
CA LYS A 141 -2.64 -15.21 -0.96
C LYS A 141 -3.96 -14.56 -0.54
N TYR A 142 -3.96 -13.26 -0.23
CA TYR A 142 -5.16 -12.56 0.24
C TYR A 142 -6.22 -12.41 -0.84
N LEU A 143 -5.80 -12.23 -2.09
CA LEU A 143 -6.72 -12.06 -3.21
C LEU A 143 -7.51 -13.33 -3.50
N ARG A 144 -8.80 -13.16 -3.75
CA ARG A 144 -9.65 -14.17 -4.39
C ARG A 144 -9.29 -14.31 -5.87
N GLU A 145 -9.83 -15.31 -6.56
CA GLU A 145 -9.48 -15.61 -7.97
C GLU A 145 -9.67 -14.43 -8.93
N ASP A 146 -10.72 -13.64 -8.73
CA ASP A 146 -11.02 -12.45 -9.55
C ASP A 146 -10.64 -11.14 -8.86
N GLY A 147 -9.85 -11.21 -7.80
CA GLY A 147 -9.39 -10.04 -7.06
C GLY A 147 -8.32 -9.27 -7.80
N GLN A 148 -8.24 -7.96 -7.53
CA GLN A 148 -7.27 -7.05 -8.13
C GLN A 148 -6.26 -6.56 -7.11
N PHE A 149 -5.05 -6.31 -7.57
CA PHE A 149 -3.99 -5.65 -6.82
C PHE A 149 -3.70 -4.27 -7.40
N LEU A 150 -3.90 -3.23 -6.61
CA LEU A 150 -3.48 -1.86 -6.91
C LEU A 150 -2.19 -1.57 -6.14
N LEU A 151 -1.08 -1.54 -6.84
CA LEU A 151 0.23 -1.17 -6.33
C LEU A 151 0.64 0.19 -6.86
N SER A 152 1.00 1.13 -5.96
CA SER A 152 1.62 2.39 -6.35
C SER A 152 2.81 2.67 -5.44
N VAL A 153 3.98 2.93 -6.02
CA VAL A 153 5.24 3.07 -5.28
C VAL A 153 6.11 4.17 -5.90
N ASP A 154 6.86 4.85 -5.05
CA ASP A 154 7.89 5.78 -5.50
C ASP A 154 9.17 5.05 -5.90
N LEU A 155 9.79 5.51 -6.99
CA LEU A 155 11.05 5.00 -7.47
C LEU A 155 12.17 5.94 -7.01
N HIS A 156 13.02 5.49 -6.11
CA HIS A 156 14.08 6.31 -5.49
C HIS A 156 15.43 6.22 -6.22
N GLY A 157 15.56 5.43 -7.27
CA GLY A 157 16.82 5.22 -7.99
C GLY A 157 17.90 4.59 -7.13
N GLU A 158 19.18 4.93 -7.38
CA GLU A 158 20.34 4.35 -6.67
C GLU A 158 20.58 4.93 -5.26
N THR A 159 19.85 5.96 -4.86
CA THR A 159 20.06 6.61 -3.56
C THR A 159 19.14 6.03 -2.50
N LEU A 160 19.61 4.98 -1.84
CA LEU A 160 18.98 4.46 -0.64
C LEU A 160 19.26 5.40 0.54
N ASP A 161 18.24 5.71 1.32
CA ASP A 161 18.35 6.43 2.57
C ASP A 161 17.76 5.60 3.73
N GLY A 162 17.74 6.18 4.95
CA GLY A 162 17.21 5.46 6.10
C GLY A 162 15.73 5.12 6.01
N MET A 163 14.96 5.90 5.25
CA MET A 163 13.52 5.72 5.06
C MET A 163 13.20 4.73 3.92
N HIS A 164 14.10 4.64 2.92
CA HIS A 164 13.93 3.83 1.72
C HIS A 164 15.05 2.77 1.64
N PRO A 165 14.93 1.68 2.41
CA PRO A 165 16.01 0.69 2.56
C PRO A 165 16.17 -0.23 1.34
N VAL A 166 15.23 -0.19 0.37
CA VAL A 166 15.21 -1.08 -0.80
C VAL A 166 15.16 -0.27 -2.09
N GLU A 167 16.04 -0.61 -3.02
CA GLU A 167 15.99 -0.04 -4.37
C GLU A 167 14.89 -0.74 -5.17
N LEU A 168 13.96 0.05 -5.71
CA LEU A 168 12.90 -0.41 -6.59
C LEU A 168 12.98 0.28 -7.94
N THR A 169 12.93 -0.51 -9.00
CA THR A 169 12.86 -0.06 -10.38
C THR A 169 11.58 -0.56 -11.05
N ASP A 170 11.20 0.03 -12.17
CA ASP A 170 10.08 -0.44 -12.98
C ASP A 170 10.24 -1.93 -13.37
N THR A 171 11.45 -2.33 -13.74
CA THR A 171 11.75 -3.73 -14.10
C THR A 171 11.65 -4.64 -12.88
N SER A 172 12.30 -4.29 -11.75
CA SER A 172 12.30 -5.15 -10.56
C SER A 172 10.89 -5.32 -9.96
N LEU A 173 10.06 -4.30 -10.04
CA LEU A 173 8.66 -4.38 -9.61
C LEU A 173 7.82 -5.26 -10.52
N ALA A 174 7.95 -5.09 -11.85
CA ALA A 174 7.22 -5.92 -12.80
C ALA A 174 7.64 -7.40 -12.68
N ASP A 175 8.95 -7.68 -12.59
CA ASP A 175 9.48 -9.03 -12.41
C ASP A 175 8.94 -9.65 -11.10
N MET A 176 8.96 -8.89 -10.00
CA MET A 176 8.43 -9.34 -8.71
C MET A 176 6.95 -9.73 -8.81
N LEU A 177 6.11 -8.93 -9.47
CA LEU A 177 4.71 -9.26 -9.67
C LEU A 177 4.54 -10.54 -10.50
N ILE A 178 5.27 -10.65 -11.61
CA ILE A 178 5.20 -11.81 -12.52
C ILE A 178 5.68 -13.09 -11.83
N GLU A 179 6.77 -13.03 -11.06
CA GLU A 179 7.31 -14.16 -10.28
C GLU A 179 6.34 -14.64 -9.21
N GLN A 180 5.60 -13.74 -8.58
CA GLN A 180 4.57 -14.07 -7.60
C GLN A 180 3.22 -14.47 -8.23
N GLY A 181 3.15 -14.66 -9.54
CA GLY A 181 1.99 -15.19 -10.23
C GLY A 181 0.91 -14.17 -10.59
N PHE A 182 1.32 -12.90 -10.72
CA PHE A 182 0.41 -11.87 -11.23
C PHE A 182 0.52 -11.72 -12.75
N THR A 183 -0.60 -11.32 -13.33
CA THR A 183 -0.68 -10.72 -14.67
C THR A 183 -0.91 -9.22 -14.50
N ILE A 184 -0.08 -8.40 -15.15
CA ILE A 184 -0.20 -6.94 -15.08
C ILE A 184 -1.20 -6.50 -16.14
N ASP A 185 -2.36 -5.97 -15.71
CA ASP A 185 -3.40 -5.46 -16.60
C ASP A 185 -3.04 -4.10 -17.16
N GLN A 186 -2.55 -3.23 -16.29
CA GLN A 186 -2.22 -1.85 -16.61
C GLN A 186 -1.01 -1.38 -15.79
N GLY A 187 -0.15 -0.62 -16.44
CA GLY A 187 0.98 0.05 -15.81
C GLY A 187 0.99 1.54 -16.15
N TYR A 188 1.13 2.37 -15.13
CA TYR A 188 1.12 3.82 -15.26
C TYR A 188 2.35 4.43 -14.59
N ARG A 189 3.22 5.06 -15.38
CA ARG A 189 4.38 5.77 -14.86
C ARG A 189 4.05 7.20 -14.39
N TYR A 190 2.96 7.78 -14.86
CA TYR A 190 2.60 9.19 -14.60
C TYR A 190 1.36 9.38 -13.74
N LEU A 191 0.60 8.34 -13.45
CA LEU A 191 -0.51 8.36 -12.51
C LEU A 191 0.02 7.91 -11.16
N SER A 192 0.77 8.78 -10.49
CA SER A 192 1.28 8.47 -9.18
C SER A 192 0.39 9.09 -8.10
N HIS A 193 0.42 8.46 -6.93
CA HIS A 193 -0.12 9.04 -5.70
C HIS A 193 0.53 10.40 -5.37
N ARG A 194 1.72 10.70 -5.95
CA ARG A 194 2.46 11.97 -5.81
C ARG A 194 2.08 13.06 -6.79
N ARG A 195 1.04 12.93 -7.58
CA ARG A 195 0.62 13.96 -8.55
C ARG A 195 0.51 15.38 -7.95
N SER A 196 0.31 15.44 -6.62
CA SER A 196 0.24 16.70 -5.87
C SER A 196 1.59 17.23 -5.36
N TYR A 197 2.65 16.43 -5.37
CA TYR A 197 3.96 16.81 -4.78
C TYR A 197 5.05 17.13 -5.80
N GLY A 198 4.86 16.77 -7.07
CA GLY A 198 5.72 17.22 -8.17
C GLY A 198 7.16 16.70 -8.20
N HIS A 199 7.52 15.76 -7.32
CA HIS A 199 8.88 15.25 -7.21
C HIS A 199 8.91 13.72 -7.24
N GLY A 200 9.79 13.17 -8.09
CA GLY A 200 10.09 11.76 -8.20
C GLY A 200 9.28 11.01 -9.25
N ASP A 201 9.85 9.91 -9.71
CA ASP A 201 9.17 8.93 -10.55
C ASP A 201 8.36 8.01 -9.64
N ALA A 202 7.06 7.90 -9.86
CA ALA A 202 6.24 6.90 -9.23
C ALA A 202 5.62 5.99 -10.28
N LEU A 203 5.44 4.74 -9.94
CA LEU A 203 4.90 3.72 -10.81
C LEU A 203 3.67 3.09 -10.15
N THR A 204 2.62 2.94 -10.94
CA THR A 204 1.40 2.25 -10.50
C THR A 204 1.12 1.08 -11.40
N PHE A 205 0.81 -0.06 -10.80
CA PHE A 205 0.31 -1.25 -11.47
C PHE A 205 -1.09 -1.60 -10.98
N ILE A 206 -1.94 -2.04 -11.92
CA ILE A 206 -3.14 -2.81 -11.62
C ILE A 206 -2.88 -4.21 -12.17
N ALA A 207 -3.00 -5.20 -11.32
CA ALA A 207 -2.70 -6.59 -11.62
C ALA A 207 -3.78 -7.52 -11.05
N HIS A 208 -3.87 -8.73 -11.56
CA HIS A 208 -4.71 -9.80 -11.01
C HIS A 208 -3.91 -11.11 -10.92
N LYS A 209 -4.41 -12.08 -10.18
CA LYS A 209 -3.80 -13.42 -10.14
C LYS A 209 -3.80 -14.02 -11.54
N ARG A 210 -2.67 -14.62 -11.92
CA ARG A 210 -2.58 -15.38 -13.17
C ARG A 210 -3.56 -16.55 -13.14
N ARG A 211 -4.39 -16.67 -14.16
CA ARG A 211 -5.33 -17.78 -14.29
C ARG A 211 -4.63 -19.02 -14.86
N PRO A 212 -5.10 -20.22 -14.53
CA PRO A 212 -4.58 -21.44 -15.16
C PRO A 212 -4.68 -21.35 -16.67
N GLY A 213 -3.51 -21.35 -17.36
CA GLY A 213 -3.41 -21.28 -18.83
C GLY A 213 -3.07 -19.91 -19.42
N GLU A 214 -2.91 -18.88 -18.60
CA GLU A 214 -2.33 -17.57 -19.00
C GLU A 214 -0.80 -17.60 -19.05
#